data_c757d3512b15ec0ace8c6ac1777c0d48
#
_entry.id   c757d3512b15ec0ace8c6ac1777c0d48
#
_cell.length_a   1.000
_cell.length_b   1.000
_cell.length_c   1.000
_cell.angle_alpha   90.00
_cell.angle_beta   90.00
_cell.angle_gamma   90.00
#
_symmetry.space_group_name_H-M   'P 1'
#
loop_
_entity.id
_entity.type
_entity.pdbx_description
1 polymer ?
#
loop_
_entity_poly.entity_id
_entity_poly.type
_entity_poly.pdbx_seq_one_letter_code
_entity_poly.pdbx_strand_id
1 'polypeptide(L)'
;MGTVFSFDVRDPVTPAVRRALAESVAWLHHVDEVFSTYRPDSVISRLGRGEMPRRRCGPEVAEVLRLCEEAERASGGWFSPTAGGRLDPSGLVKGWAVDRASDLLYEAGAHRTCVNGGGDVRLRGEPAPGVPWRIGIADPSRPGWLMAVVTGRDCAVATSGTAERGHHVLDPHTGEAATDLLSLTLTGPGLTLTDACATAAFAMGDAARAWTTSLPGHEALAMTGTGHVWRTPGFPGGQVTGPGRESGRTPGPASPPRSYT
;
A
#
# COMPACT_ATOMS: atom_id res chain seq x y z
N MET A 1 -9.50 8.48 -0.52
CA MET A 1 -8.50 7.61 0.14
C MET A 1 -7.53 8.39 1.03
N GLY A 2 -7.60 9.72 1.05
CA GLY A 2 -6.87 10.59 2.00
C GLY A 2 -5.34 10.45 2.00
N THR A 3 -4.74 10.01 0.89
CA THR A 3 -3.29 9.82 0.78
C THR A 3 -2.77 10.36 -0.57
N VAL A 4 -1.43 10.50 -0.66
CA VAL A 4 -0.75 10.95 -1.87
C VAL A 4 -0.41 9.75 -2.73
N PHE A 5 -0.65 9.87 -4.04
CA PHE A 5 -0.19 8.91 -5.03
C PHE A 5 0.92 9.50 -5.88
N SER A 6 1.92 8.68 -6.21
CA SER A 6 3.01 9.08 -7.10
C SER A 6 3.33 8.00 -8.13
N PHE A 7 3.75 8.43 -9.30
CA PHE A 7 4.09 7.57 -10.42
C PHE A 7 5.52 7.88 -10.87
N ASP A 8 6.39 6.89 -10.83
CA ASP A 8 7.72 6.94 -11.44
C ASP A 8 7.70 6.04 -12.69
N VAL A 9 7.81 6.63 -13.87
CA VAL A 9 7.79 5.95 -15.17
C VAL A 9 9.14 6.14 -15.83
N ARG A 10 9.87 5.04 -16.05
CA ARG A 10 11.22 5.04 -16.65
C ARG A 10 11.25 4.74 -18.15
N ASP A 11 10.13 4.31 -18.69
CA ASP A 11 9.96 4.15 -20.14
C ASP A 11 9.71 5.50 -20.83
N PRO A 12 9.94 5.60 -22.16
CA PRO A 12 9.60 6.79 -22.92
C PRO A 12 8.10 7.13 -22.78
N VAL A 13 7.80 8.38 -22.45
CA VAL A 13 6.42 8.86 -22.28
C VAL A 13 5.79 9.08 -23.65
N THR A 14 5.31 8.01 -24.27
CA THR A 14 4.56 8.03 -25.52
C THR A 14 3.17 8.67 -25.33
N PRO A 15 2.44 9.03 -26.41
CA PRO A 15 1.04 9.46 -26.29
C PRO A 15 0.14 8.42 -25.60
N ALA A 16 0.39 7.10 -25.78
CA ALA A 16 -0.34 6.04 -25.11
C ALA A 16 -0.07 6.05 -23.60
N VAL A 17 1.19 6.08 -23.19
CA VAL A 17 1.58 6.16 -21.77
C VAL A 17 1.04 7.42 -21.09
N ARG A 18 1.04 8.55 -21.80
CA ARG A 18 0.46 9.80 -21.26
C ARG A 18 -1.05 9.69 -21.02
N ARG A 19 -1.78 9.06 -21.92
CA ARG A 19 -3.23 8.78 -21.72
C ARG A 19 -3.43 7.83 -20.55
N ALA A 20 -2.72 6.72 -20.49
CA ALA A 20 -2.81 5.76 -19.40
C ALA A 20 -2.49 6.39 -18.03
N LEU A 21 -1.54 7.32 -17.97
CA LEU A 21 -1.25 8.06 -16.75
C LEU A 21 -2.45 8.93 -16.32
N ALA A 22 -3.09 9.64 -17.26
CA ALA A 22 -4.29 10.43 -16.97
C ALA A 22 -5.47 9.51 -16.55
N GLU A 23 -5.64 8.37 -17.21
CA GLU A 23 -6.64 7.36 -16.86
C GLU A 23 -6.37 6.77 -15.46
N SER A 24 -5.11 6.50 -15.12
CA SER A 24 -4.73 6.02 -13.78
C SER A 24 -5.06 7.05 -12.69
N VAL A 25 -4.82 8.33 -12.95
CA VAL A 25 -5.20 9.40 -12.01
C VAL A 25 -6.72 9.49 -11.88
N ALA A 26 -7.47 9.46 -12.98
CA ALA A 26 -8.93 9.46 -12.98
C ALA A 26 -9.50 8.23 -12.24
N TRP A 27 -8.90 7.06 -12.46
CA TRP A 27 -9.21 5.84 -11.73
C TRP A 27 -9.06 5.99 -10.22
N LEU A 28 -7.95 6.54 -9.73
CA LEU A 28 -7.72 6.75 -8.31
C LEU A 28 -8.75 7.71 -7.68
N HIS A 29 -9.17 8.75 -8.42
CA HIS A 29 -10.26 9.63 -7.98
C HIS A 29 -11.60 8.90 -7.93
N HIS A 30 -11.91 8.09 -8.95
CA HIS A 30 -13.12 7.28 -8.98
C HIS A 30 -13.17 6.29 -7.80
N VAL A 31 -12.05 5.62 -7.49
CA VAL A 31 -11.96 4.73 -6.31
C VAL A 31 -12.20 5.50 -5.01
N ASP A 32 -11.69 6.73 -4.89
CA ASP A 32 -11.99 7.56 -3.72
C ASP A 32 -13.48 7.90 -3.62
N GLU A 33 -14.14 8.24 -4.73
CA GLU A 33 -15.58 8.52 -4.75
C GLU A 33 -16.42 7.30 -4.34
N VAL A 34 -16.05 6.11 -4.80
CA VAL A 34 -16.80 4.87 -4.54
C VAL A 34 -16.55 4.30 -3.15
N PHE A 35 -15.28 4.29 -2.71
CA PHE A 35 -14.85 3.53 -1.52
C PHE A 35 -14.47 4.38 -0.31
N SER A 36 -14.52 5.70 -0.38
CA SER A 36 -14.17 6.54 0.77
C SER A 36 -15.17 6.36 1.92
N THR A 37 -14.70 5.90 3.06
CA THR A 37 -15.50 5.78 4.29
C THR A 37 -15.71 7.11 5.01
N TYR A 38 -15.00 8.16 4.58
CA TYR A 38 -15.16 9.55 5.07
C TYR A 38 -16.25 10.32 4.33
N ARG A 39 -16.64 9.85 3.13
CA ARG A 39 -17.71 10.45 2.34
C ARG A 39 -19.02 9.73 2.65
N PRO A 40 -20.02 10.42 3.22
CA PRO A 40 -21.30 9.79 3.57
C PRO A 40 -22.11 9.35 2.34
N ASP A 41 -21.86 9.99 1.19
CA ASP A 41 -22.51 9.74 -0.10
C ASP A 41 -21.82 8.65 -0.95
N SER A 42 -20.65 8.16 -0.54
CA SER A 42 -19.96 7.09 -1.26
C SER A 42 -20.78 5.80 -1.30
N VAL A 43 -20.54 4.98 -2.33
CA VAL A 43 -21.24 3.69 -2.48
C VAL A 43 -20.98 2.78 -1.28
N ILE A 44 -19.73 2.71 -0.81
CA ILE A 44 -19.36 1.85 0.33
C ILE A 44 -20.00 2.32 1.64
N SER A 45 -20.07 3.63 1.88
CA SER A 45 -20.72 4.18 3.07
C SER A 45 -22.23 3.93 3.08
N ARG A 46 -22.89 4.12 1.95
CA ARG A 46 -24.34 3.85 1.78
C ARG A 46 -24.66 2.35 1.91
N LEU A 47 -23.80 1.50 1.33
CA LEU A 47 -23.93 0.05 1.49
C LEU A 47 -23.77 -0.35 2.96
N GLY A 48 -22.75 0.17 3.65
CA GLY A 48 -22.50 -0.10 5.07
C GLY A 48 -23.63 0.32 5.99
N ARG A 49 -24.40 1.37 5.64
CA ARG A 49 -25.59 1.79 6.37
C ARG A 49 -26.88 1.07 5.95
N GLY A 50 -26.80 0.11 5.00
CA GLY A 50 -27.98 -0.62 4.49
C GLY A 50 -28.90 0.21 3.58
N GLU A 51 -28.49 1.40 3.12
CA GLU A 51 -29.29 2.28 2.25
C GLU A 51 -29.40 1.75 0.82
N MET A 52 -28.52 0.81 0.44
CA MET A 52 -28.58 0.15 -0.86
C MET A 52 -28.19 -1.32 -0.74
N PRO A 53 -28.81 -2.21 -1.50
CA PRO A 53 -28.43 -3.62 -1.50
C PRO A 53 -27.17 -3.87 -2.33
N ARG A 54 -26.34 -4.87 -1.94
CA ARG A 54 -25.08 -5.25 -2.62
C ARG A 54 -25.26 -5.44 -4.15
N ARG A 55 -26.40 -6.00 -4.61
CA ARG A 55 -26.69 -6.20 -6.05
C ARG A 55 -26.82 -4.91 -6.89
N ARG A 56 -26.94 -3.75 -6.24
CA ARG A 56 -27.00 -2.44 -6.90
C ARG A 56 -25.65 -1.70 -6.88
N CYS A 57 -24.68 -2.23 -6.16
CA CYS A 57 -23.32 -1.74 -6.23
C CYS A 57 -22.69 -2.19 -7.56
N GLY A 58 -21.87 -1.37 -8.15
CA GLY A 58 -21.16 -1.69 -9.40
C GLY A 58 -20.24 -2.92 -9.28
N PRO A 59 -19.73 -3.43 -10.42
CA PRO A 59 -18.89 -4.63 -10.45
C PRO A 59 -17.62 -4.48 -9.61
N GLU A 60 -17.07 -3.29 -9.51
CA GLU A 60 -15.87 -2.97 -8.72
C GLU A 60 -16.11 -3.21 -7.22
N VAL A 61 -17.26 -2.80 -6.69
CA VAL A 61 -17.61 -3.05 -5.29
C VAL A 61 -17.83 -4.55 -5.05
N ALA A 62 -18.45 -5.25 -5.99
CA ALA A 62 -18.63 -6.70 -5.91
C ALA A 62 -17.28 -7.43 -5.89
N GLU A 63 -16.33 -7.01 -6.74
CA GLU A 63 -14.96 -7.54 -6.79
C GLU A 63 -14.22 -7.30 -5.49
N VAL A 64 -14.18 -6.06 -5.01
CA VAL A 64 -13.48 -5.70 -3.75
C VAL A 64 -14.05 -6.48 -2.57
N LEU A 65 -15.37 -6.60 -2.45
CA LEU A 65 -15.97 -7.34 -1.35
C LEU A 65 -15.65 -8.85 -1.42
N ARG A 66 -15.62 -9.43 -2.62
CA ARG A 66 -15.16 -10.81 -2.82
C ARG A 66 -13.70 -10.99 -2.40
N LEU A 67 -12.82 -10.07 -2.79
CA LEU A 67 -11.41 -10.09 -2.38
C LEU A 67 -11.24 -9.93 -0.87
N CYS A 68 -12.06 -9.08 -0.23
CA CYS A 68 -12.09 -8.97 1.23
C CYS A 68 -12.50 -10.28 1.90
N GLU A 69 -13.55 -10.96 1.40
CA GLU A 69 -14.00 -12.27 1.89
C GLU A 69 -12.93 -13.36 1.71
N GLU A 70 -12.12 -13.29 0.65
CA GLU A 70 -10.97 -14.18 0.42
C GLU A 70 -9.83 -13.89 1.40
N ALA A 71 -9.47 -12.63 1.61
CA ALA A 71 -8.45 -12.21 2.56
C ALA A 71 -8.86 -12.58 4.02
N GLU A 72 -10.13 -12.38 4.37
CA GLU A 72 -10.67 -12.77 5.68
C GLU A 72 -10.53 -14.26 5.93
N ARG A 73 -10.93 -15.10 4.97
CA ARG A 73 -10.77 -16.57 5.06
C ARG A 73 -9.32 -17.00 5.11
N ALA A 74 -8.46 -16.42 4.26
CA ALA A 74 -7.05 -16.78 4.18
C ALA A 74 -6.26 -16.40 5.42
N SER A 75 -6.68 -15.32 6.10
CA SER A 75 -6.07 -14.86 7.37
C SER A 75 -6.69 -15.48 8.62
N GLY A 76 -7.72 -16.35 8.49
CA GLY A 76 -8.44 -16.88 9.65
C GLY A 76 -9.20 -15.81 10.43
N GLY A 77 -9.71 -14.78 9.72
CA GLY A 77 -10.48 -13.69 10.29
C GLY A 77 -9.65 -12.48 10.79
N TRP A 78 -8.31 -12.55 10.71
CA TRP A 78 -7.46 -11.42 11.12
C TRP A 78 -7.51 -10.21 10.17
N PHE A 79 -7.85 -10.40 8.91
CA PHE A 79 -8.36 -9.33 8.06
C PHE A 79 -9.87 -9.34 8.12
N SER A 80 -10.50 -8.21 8.46
CA SER A 80 -11.95 -8.09 8.37
C SER A 80 -12.34 -6.68 7.92
N PRO A 81 -13.13 -6.55 6.84
CA PRO A 81 -13.64 -5.26 6.40
C PRO A 81 -14.73 -4.70 7.33
N THR A 82 -15.05 -5.40 8.41
CA THR A 82 -16.08 -5.02 9.38
C THR A 82 -15.58 -4.98 10.81
N ALA A 83 -14.27 -5.08 11.05
CA ALA A 83 -13.67 -5.09 12.39
C ALA A 83 -14.12 -3.92 13.29
N GLY A 84 -14.34 -2.72 12.72
CA GLY A 84 -14.82 -1.54 13.44
C GLY A 84 -16.35 -1.44 13.56
N GLY A 85 -17.11 -2.53 13.34
CA GLY A 85 -18.58 -2.55 13.40
C GLY A 85 -19.28 -1.86 12.23
N ARG A 86 -18.52 -1.37 11.24
CA ARG A 86 -18.99 -0.79 9.98
C ARG A 86 -18.18 -1.31 8.81
N LEU A 87 -18.77 -1.29 7.61
CA LEU A 87 -18.08 -1.73 6.41
C LEU A 87 -16.96 -0.75 6.04
N ASP A 88 -15.72 -1.20 6.11
CA ASP A 88 -14.51 -0.47 5.76
C ASP A 88 -13.48 -1.39 5.08
N PRO A 89 -13.48 -1.46 3.74
CA PRO A 89 -12.54 -2.29 2.99
C PRO A 89 -11.18 -1.60 2.74
N SER A 90 -10.86 -0.50 3.42
CA SER A 90 -9.69 0.34 3.12
C SER A 90 -8.34 -0.39 3.23
N GLY A 91 -8.25 -1.44 4.07
CA GLY A 91 -7.05 -2.27 4.18
C GLY A 91 -6.77 -3.18 2.97
N LEU A 92 -7.62 -3.15 1.94
CA LEU A 92 -7.43 -3.85 0.66
C LEU A 92 -7.57 -2.91 -0.54
N VAL A 93 -8.51 -1.95 -0.47
CA VAL A 93 -8.86 -1.08 -1.60
C VAL A 93 -7.68 -0.25 -2.09
N LYS A 94 -6.80 0.18 -1.19
CA LYS A 94 -5.62 0.97 -1.56
C LYS A 94 -4.69 0.16 -2.46
N GLY A 95 -4.32 -1.04 -2.06
CA GLY A 95 -3.50 -1.95 -2.85
C GLY A 95 -4.14 -2.30 -4.19
N TRP A 96 -5.45 -2.59 -4.20
CA TRP A 96 -6.21 -2.88 -5.40
C TRP A 96 -6.24 -1.70 -6.38
N ALA A 97 -6.42 -0.49 -5.88
CA ALA A 97 -6.42 0.72 -6.72
C ALA A 97 -5.06 0.97 -7.38
N VAL A 98 -3.97 0.78 -6.63
CA VAL A 98 -2.59 0.94 -7.11
C VAL A 98 -2.22 -0.16 -8.12
N ASP A 99 -2.60 -1.43 -7.86
CA ASP A 99 -2.38 -2.52 -8.82
C ASP A 99 -3.05 -2.19 -10.16
N ARG A 100 -4.33 -1.78 -10.15
CA ARG A 100 -5.05 -1.42 -11.39
C ARG A 100 -4.43 -0.23 -12.11
N ALA A 101 -4.00 0.81 -11.38
CA ALA A 101 -3.30 1.95 -11.96
C ALA A 101 -1.96 1.53 -12.60
N SER A 102 -1.23 0.60 -11.97
CA SER A 102 0.00 0.01 -12.52
C SER A 102 -0.27 -0.82 -13.79
N ASP A 103 -1.40 -1.58 -13.81
CA ASP A 103 -1.78 -2.38 -14.97
C ASP A 103 -2.13 -1.50 -16.18
N LEU A 104 -2.85 -0.40 -16.00
CA LEU A 104 -3.14 0.57 -17.07
C LEU A 104 -1.87 1.10 -17.72
N LEU A 105 -0.86 1.42 -16.93
CA LEU A 105 0.44 1.86 -17.44
C LEU A 105 1.16 0.75 -18.19
N TYR A 106 1.15 -0.47 -17.66
CA TYR A 106 1.79 -1.64 -18.26
C TYR A 106 1.17 -1.99 -19.62
N GLU A 107 -0.17 -2.02 -19.70
CA GLU A 107 -0.95 -2.25 -20.92
C GLU A 107 -0.65 -1.19 -22.01
N ALA A 108 -0.32 0.04 -21.60
CA ALA A 108 0.08 1.13 -22.50
C ALA A 108 1.56 1.09 -22.94
N GLY A 109 2.33 0.09 -22.50
CA GLY A 109 3.73 -0.10 -22.84
C GLY A 109 4.74 0.50 -21.86
N ALA A 110 4.31 0.95 -20.67
CA ALA A 110 5.21 1.37 -19.59
C ALA A 110 5.52 0.18 -18.68
N HIS A 111 6.60 -0.52 -18.93
CA HIS A 111 6.99 -1.75 -18.23
C HIS A 111 7.98 -1.53 -17.07
N ARG A 112 8.48 -0.31 -16.91
CA ARG A 112 9.43 0.09 -15.86
C ARG A 112 8.81 1.20 -15.01
N THR A 113 7.99 0.79 -14.05
CA THR A 113 7.20 1.72 -13.25
C THR A 113 7.27 1.42 -11.77
N CYS A 114 7.16 2.48 -10.96
CA CYS A 114 6.91 2.42 -9.54
C CYS A 114 5.68 3.27 -9.25
N VAL A 115 4.59 2.65 -8.84
CA VAL A 115 3.35 3.33 -8.42
C VAL A 115 3.24 3.22 -6.92
N ASN A 116 3.16 4.37 -6.24
CA ASN A 116 3.10 4.47 -4.79
C ASN A 116 1.77 5.12 -4.37
N GLY A 117 1.10 4.53 -3.41
CA GLY A 117 -0.10 5.04 -2.77
C GLY A 117 0.05 5.03 -1.24
N GLY A 118 0.46 6.18 -0.64
CA GLY A 118 0.60 6.31 0.81
C GLY A 118 1.61 5.33 1.44
N GLY A 119 2.74 5.11 0.79
CA GLY A 119 3.78 4.20 1.26
C GLY A 119 3.68 2.77 0.74
N ASP A 120 2.53 2.35 0.19
CA ASP A 120 2.38 1.05 -0.46
C ASP A 120 2.72 1.16 -1.93
N VAL A 121 3.52 0.22 -2.41
CA VAL A 121 4.23 0.37 -3.68
C VAL A 121 4.02 -0.85 -4.57
N ARG A 122 3.67 -0.60 -5.84
CA ARG A 122 3.71 -1.59 -6.91
C ARG A 122 4.89 -1.31 -7.82
N LEU A 123 5.77 -2.30 -7.99
CA LEU A 123 6.97 -2.22 -8.84
C LEU A 123 6.80 -3.08 -10.07
N ARG A 124 7.17 -2.54 -11.24
CA ARG A 124 7.27 -3.25 -12.51
C ARG A 124 8.67 -3.06 -13.10
N GLY A 125 9.25 -4.14 -13.61
CA GLY A 125 10.58 -4.15 -14.22
C GLY A 125 11.66 -3.57 -13.32
N GLU A 126 12.55 -2.78 -13.89
CA GLU A 126 13.71 -2.16 -13.21
C GLU A 126 13.91 -0.71 -13.65
N PRO A 127 14.36 0.23 -12.78
CA PRO A 127 14.51 1.64 -13.15
C PRO A 127 15.58 1.88 -14.19
N ALA A 128 16.59 1.01 -14.27
CA ALA A 128 17.63 0.99 -15.29
C ALA A 128 18.12 -0.45 -15.50
N PRO A 129 18.70 -0.81 -16.66
CA PRO A 129 19.17 -2.16 -16.94
C PRO A 129 20.07 -2.72 -15.84
N GLY A 130 19.70 -3.88 -15.29
CA GLY A 130 20.44 -4.55 -14.21
C GLY A 130 20.30 -3.93 -12.82
N VAL A 131 19.58 -2.81 -12.67
CA VAL A 131 19.42 -2.11 -11.39
C VAL A 131 18.02 -2.36 -10.83
N PRO A 132 17.83 -3.07 -9.70
CA PRO A 132 16.51 -3.25 -9.09
C PRO A 132 16.00 -1.95 -8.48
N TRP A 133 14.69 -1.83 -8.34
CA TRP A 133 14.06 -0.79 -7.52
C TRP A 133 14.53 -0.89 -6.07
N ARG A 134 14.59 0.27 -5.41
CA ARG A 134 15.00 0.37 -4.00
C ARG A 134 13.95 1.16 -3.23
N ILE A 135 13.27 0.51 -2.29
CA ILE A 135 12.21 1.10 -1.49
C ILE A 135 12.67 1.20 -0.04
N GLY A 136 12.74 2.41 0.48
CA GLY A 136 13.08 2.65 1.88
C GLY A 136 11.89 2.32 2.79
N ILE A 137 12.14 1.54 3.83
CA ILE A 137 11.18 1.27 4.90
C ILE A 137 11.50 2.20 6.07
N ALA A 138 10.57 3.10 6.38
CA ALA A 138 10.75 4.07 7.46
C ALA A 138 10.88 3.38 8.83
N ASP A 139 11.72 3.94 9.68
CA ASP A 139 11.80 3.55 11.10
C ASP A 139 10.66 4.25 11.87
N PRO A 140 9.67 3.52 12.39
CA PRO A 140 8.51 4.12 13.05
C PRO A 140 8.87 4.82 14.37
N SER A 141 10.03 4.49 14.96
CA SER A 141 10.52 5.08 16.22
C SER A 141 11.42 6.28 16.00
N ARG A 142 11.92 6.49 14.77
CA ARG A 142 12.89 7.56 14.45
C ARG A 142 12.50 8.27 13.14
N PRO A 143 11.73 9.37 13.21
CA PRO A 143 11.34 10.13 12.01
C PRO A 143 12.54 10.50 11.13
N GLY A 144 12.41 10.28 9.81
CA GLY A 144 13.47 10.55 8.84
C GLY A 144 14.56 9.47 8.75
N TRP A 145 14.46 8.39 9.52
CA TRP A 145 15.39 7.25 9.43
C TRP A 145 14.76 6.08 8.70
N LEU A 146 15.63 5.25 8.12
CA LEU A 146 15.21 4.00 7.49
C LEU A 146 15.57 2.81 8.38
N MET A 147 14.62 1.89 8.55
CA MET A 147 14.85 0.60 9.19
C MET A 147 15.47 -0.41 8.22
N ALA A 148 15.04 -0.36 6.95
CA ALA A 148 15.53 -1.25 5.90
C ALA A 148 15.40 -0.60 4.52
N VAL A 149 16.07 -1.20 3.53
CA VAL A 149 15.81 -0.94 2.11
C VAL A 149 15.47 -2.27 1.43
N VAL A 150 14.24 -2.37 0.93
CA VAL A 150 13.80 -3.46 0.05
C VAL A 150 14.35 -3.23 -1.35
N THR A 151 14.88 -4.28 -1.96
CA THR A 151 15.28 -4.28 -3.37
C THR A 151 14.46 -5.30 -4.13
N GLY A 152 13.91 -4.92 -5.28
CA GLY A 152 13.04 -5.83 -6.03
C GLY A 152 12.72 -5.39 -7.45
N ARG A 153 12.12 -6.32 -8.20
CA ARG A 153 11.50 -6.15 -9.51
C ARG A 153 10.14 -6.82 -9.47
N ASP A 154 9.20 -6.36 -10.27
CA ASP A 154 7.88 -7.01 -10.45
C ASP A 154 7.22 -7.50 -9.13
N CYS A 155 7.33 -6.71 -8.08
CA CYS A 155 6.83 -7.04 -6.75
C CYS A 155 6.04 -5.87 -6.14
N ALA A 156 5.43 -6.15 -5.00
CA ALA A 156 4.72 -5.18 -4.18
C ALA A 156 5.36 -5.06 -2.80
N VAL A 157 5.22 -3.89 -2.20
CA VAL A 157 5.62 -3.61 -0.81
C VAL A 157 4.46 -2.89 -0.13
N ALA A 158 3.97 -3.42 0.96
CA ALA A 158 2.90 -2.80 1.75
C ALA A 158 3.32 -2.70 3.22
N THR A 159 2.97 -1.60 3.88
CA THR A 159 3.30 -1.38 5.28
C THR A 159 2.08 -0.96 6.08
N SER A 160 1.73 -1.75 7.09
CA SER A 160 0.79 -1.37 8.15
C SER A 160 1.54 -0.90 9.38
N GLY A 161 1.07 0.17 10.02
CA GLY A 161 1.76 0.72 11.18
C GLY A 161 1.01 1.89 11.82
N THR A 162 1.51 2.34 12.96
CA THR A 162 0.90 3.41 13.76
C THR A 162 1.39 4.81 13.39
N ALA A 163 2.48 4.92 12.60
CA ALA A 163 3.18 6.19 12.38
C ALA A 163 2.36 7.24 11.61
N GLU A 164 1.53 6.82 10.62
CA GLU A 164 0.81 7.76 9.76
C GLU A 164 -0.60 8.09 10.26
N ARG A 165 -1.33 7.09 10.80
CA ARG A 165 -2.75 7.20 11.16
C ARG A 165 -3.05 6.83 12.62
N GLY A 166 -2.03 6.66 13.45
CA GLY A 166 -2.19 6.16 14.81
C GLY A 166 -2.72 4.71 14.85
N HIS A 167 -3.41 4.36 15.91
CA HIS A 167 -3.95 3.01 16.15
C HIS A 167 -5.26 2.77 15.38
N HIS A 168 -5.22 2.74 14.05
CA HIS A 168 -6.40 2.57 13.19
C HIS A 168 -6.67 1.11 12.79
N VAL A 169 -5.68 0.22 12.91
CA VAL A 169 -5.88 -1.22 12.69
C VAL A 169 -6.41 -1.83 13.97
N LEU A 170 -7.55 -2.50 13.85
CA LEU A 170 -8.21 -3.17 14.96
C LEU A 170 -7.91 -4.67 14.89
N ASP A 171 -7.83 -5.30 16.06
CA ASP A 171 -7.96 -6.75 16.19
C ASP A 171 -9.43 -7.13 15.95
N PRO A 172 -9.74 -7.88 14.87
CA PRO A 172 -11.12 -8.22 14.54
C PRO A 172 -11.80 -9.14 15.56
N HIS A 173 -11.04 -9.84 16.39
CA HIS A 173 -11.57 -10.77 17.39
C HIS A 173 -11.96 -10.07 18.69
N THR A 174 -11.29 -8.98 19.03
CA THR A 174 -11.57 -8.21 20.26
C THR A 174 -12.28 -6.88 19.99
N GLY A 175 -12.10 -6.33 18.78
CA GLY A 175 -12.54 -4.98 18.41
C GLY A 175 -11.65 -3.86 18.96
N GLU A 176 -10.57 -4.20 19.64
CA GLU A 176 -9.63 -3.23 20.21
C GLU A 176 -8.52 -2.90 19.19
N ALA A 177 -7.81 -1.79 19.43
CA ALA A 177 -6.69 -1.41 18.59
C ALA A 177 -5.52 -2.42 18.73
N ALA A 178 -4.95 -2.86 17.61
CA ALA A 178 -3.72 -3.66 17.61
C ALA A 178 -2.52 -2.80 18.04
N THR A 179 -1.80 -3.21 19.09
CA THR A 179 -0.73 -2.42 19.71
C THR A 179 0.61 -3.12 19.82
N ASP A 180 0.68 -4.43 19.52
CA ASP A 180 1.90 -5.24 19.70
C ASP A 180 3.03 -4.85 18.74
N LEU A 181 2.67 -4.34 17.55
CA LEU A 181 3.60 -3.91 16.52
C LEU A 181 3.55 -2.39 16.34
N LEU A 182 4.70 -1.76 16.08
CA LEU A 182 4.80 -0.38 15.60
C LEU A 182 4.65 -0.30 14.08
N SER A 183 5.23 -1.27 13.35
CA SER A 183 5.07 -1.42 11.90
C SER A 183 5.28 -2.87 11.47
N LEU A 184 4.62 -3.22 10.38
CA LEU A 184 4.84 -4.48 9.66
C LEU A 184 4.82 -4.20 8.16
N THR A 185 5.91 -4.54 7.49
CA THR A 185 6.06 -4.45 6.03
C THR A 185 6.05 -5.84 5.44
N LEU A 186 5.19 -6.05 4.44
CA LEU A 186 5.21 -7.24 3.59
C LEU A 186 5.71 -6.90 2.20
N THR A 187 6.46 -7.84 1.61
CA THR A 187 6.70 -7.90 0.17
C THR A 187 5.93 -9.07 -0.42
N GLY A 188 5.45 -8.93 -1.66
CA GLY A 188 4.64 -9.96 -2.31
C GLY A 188 4.52 -9.77 -3.82
N PRO A 189 3.81 -10.68 -4.53
CA PRO A 189 3.72 -10.65 -5.99
C PRO A 189 2.77 -9.58 -6.55
N GLY A 190 1.76 -9.16 -5.79
CA GLY A 190 0.76 -8.15 -6.15
C GLY A 190 0.33 -7.35 -4.95
N LEU A 191 0.01 -6.06 -5.13
CA LEU A 191 -0.20 -5.15 -4.01
C LEU A 191 -1.55 -5.37 -3.31
N THR A 192 -2.58 -5.76 -4.05
CA THR A 192 -3.93 -6.00 -3.51
C THR A 192 -3.92 -6.94 -2.30
N LEU A 193 -3.32 -8.13 -2.48
CA LEU A 193 -3.25 -9.13 -1.41
C LEU A 193 -2.15 -8.80 -0.40
N THR A 194 -1.04 -8.21 -0.85
CA THR A 194 0.05 -7.83 0.05
C THR A 194 -0.41 -6.77 1.07
N ASP A 195 -1.23 -5.79 0.68
CA ASP A 195 -1.80 -4.77 1.56
C ASP A 195 -2.78 -5.40 2.58
N ALA A 196 -3.71 -6.24 2.10
CA ALA A 196 -4.63 -6.96 2.98
C ALA A 196 -3.90 -7.89 3.98
N CYS A 197 -2.88 -8.61 3.51
CA CYS A 197 -2.06 -9.46 4.37
C CYS A 197 -1.21 -8.65 5.37
N ALA A 198 -0.71 -7.47 4.99
CA ALA A 198 0.00 -6.59 5.91
C ALA A 198 -0.92 -6.09 7.03
N THR A 199 -2.18 -5.74 6.69
CA THR A 199 -3.21 -5.36 7.66
C THR A 199 -3.52 -6.51 8.62
N ALA A 200 -3.76 -7.73 8.09
CA ALA A 200 -4.01 -8.93 8.90
C ALA A 200 -2.83 -9.26 9.83
N ALA A 201 -1.61 -9.28 9.28
CA ALA A 201 -0.41 -9.59 10.05
C ALA A 201 -0.15 -8.56 11.15
N PHE A 202 -0.41 -7.28 10.88
CA PHE A 202 -0.30 -6.23 11.90
C PHE A 202 -1.29 -6.47 13.05
N ALA A 203 -2.54 -6.85 12.72
CA ALA A 203 -3.56 -7.18 13.72
C ALA A 203 -3.23 -8.42 14.54
N MET A 204 -2.49 -9.41 13.98
CA MET A 204 -2.05 -10.64 14.67
C MET A 204 -1.00 -10.40 15.77
N GLY A 205 -0.31 -9.27 15.77
CA GLY A 205 0.74 -9.00 16.75
C GLY A 205 1.84 -10.07 16.74
N ASP A 206 2.07 -10.72 17.87
CA ASP A 206 3.12 -11.74 18.03
C ASP A 206 2.95 -12.96 17.11
N ALA A 207 1.70 -13.33 16.75
CA ALA A 207 1.42 -14.44 15.85
C ALA A 207 1.81 -14.16 14.38
N ALA A 208 1.99 -12.88 14.02
CA ALA A 208 2.31 -12.45 12.65
C ALA A 208 3.54 -13.14 12.07
N ARG A 209 4.59 -13.35 12.88
CA ARG A 209 5.84 -13.94 12.39
C ARG A 209 5.64 -15.37 11.88
N ALA A 210 4.92 -16.21 12.59
CA ALA A 210 4.65 -17.57 12.20
C ALA A 210 3.76 -17.61 10.96
N TRP A 211 2.70 -16.79 10.95
CA TRP A 211 1.77 -16.74 9.84
C TRP A 211 2.42 -16.22 8.55
N THR A 212 3.16 -15.11 8.60
CA THR A 212 3.82 -14.53 7.42
C THR A 212 4.90 -15.46 6.85
N THR A 213 5.58 -16.24 7.68
CA THR A 213 6.53 -17.27 7.22
C THR A 213 5.84 -18.38 6.42
N SER A 214 4.55 -18.64 6.68
CA SER A 214 3.76 -19.64 5.95
C SER A 214 3.10 -19.11 4.68
N LEU A 215 3.10 -17.79 4.44
CA LEU A 215 2.47 -17.18 3.27
C LEU A 215 3.30 -17.41 2.01
N PRO A 216 2.78 -18.12 0.99
CA PRO A 216 3.53 -18.34 -0.24
C PRO A 216 3.86 -17.03 -0.96
N GLY A 217 5.13 -16.86 -1.33
CA GLY A 217 5.60 -15.71 -2.10
C GLY A 217 5.60 -14.37 -1.36
N HIS A 218 5.38 -14.38 -0.04
CA HIS A 218 5.45 -13.18 0.78
C HIS A 218 6.58 -13.28 1.81
N GLU A 219 7.17 -12.12 2.10
CA GLU A 219 8.20 -11.98 3.12
C GLU A 219 7.91 -10.75 3.98
N ALA A 220 8.29 -10.81 5.25
CA ALA A 220 7.92 -9.80 6.25
C ALA A 220 9.13 -9.20 6.98
N LEU A 221 8.99 -7.93 7.35
CA LEU A 221 9.82 -7.22 8.31
C LEU A 221 8.90 -6.47 9.28
N ALA A 222 9.12 -6.63 10.58
CA ALA A 222 8.31 -5.92 11.57
C ALA A 222 9.15 -5.37 12.71
N MET A 223 8.61 -4.32 13.35
CA MET A 223 9.10 -3.76 14.61
C MET A 223 7.98 -3.89 15.66
N THR A 224 8.30 -4.53 16.78
CA THR A 224 7.38 -4.65 17.93
C THR A 224 7.24 -3.34 18.69
N GLY A 225 6.23 -3.23 19.56
CA GLY A 225 6.04 -2.12 20.49
C GLY A 225 7.24 -1.87 21.42
N THR A 226 8.06 -2.89 21.67
CA THR A 226 9.31 -2.79 22.45
C THR A 226 10.53 -2.39 21.62
N GLY A 227 10.37 -2.17 20.31
CA GLY A 227 11.46 -1.81 19.39
C GLY A 227 12.27 -3.01 18.89
N HIS A 228 11.88 -4.26 19.21
CA HIS A 228 12.53 -5.44 18.65
C HIS A 228 12.16 -5.59 17.16
N VAL A 229 13.16 -5.82 16.32
CA VAL A 229 12.96 -6.01 14.87
C VAL A 229 13.14 -7.47 14.51
N TRP A 230 12.20 -8.02 13.78
CA TRP A 230 12.31 -9.35 13.19
C TRP A 230 11.98 -9.34 11.70
N ARG A 231 12.45 -10.35 10.99
CA ARG A 231 12.13 -10.57 9.58
C ARG A 231 12.01 -12.05 9.27
N THR A 232 11.30 -12.38 8.20
CA THR A 232 11.28 -13.73 7.62
C THR A 232 12.60 -14.02 6.88
N PRO A 233 12.98 -15.29 6.69
CA PRO A 233 14.30 -15.64 6.14
C PRO A 233 14.58 -15.11 4.73
N GLY A 234 13.56 -15.00 3.88
CA GLY A 234 13.69 -14.55 2.49
C GLY A 234 13.45 -13.05 2.28
N PHE A 235 13.29 -12.25 3.33
CA PHE A 235 12.99 -10.82 3.19
C PHE A 235 14.03 -10.11 2.32
N PRO A 236 13.63 -9.46 1.19
CA PRO A 236 14.54 -8.95 0.17
C PRO A 236 15.11 -7.57 0.54
N GLY A 237 15.77 -7.46 1.69
CA GLY A 237 16.31 -6.20 2.18
C GLY A 237 17.41 -6.34 3.18
N GLY A 238 18.33 -5.37 3.18
CA GLY A 238 19.36 -5.19 4.20
C GLY A 238 18.90 -4.23 5.28
N GLN A 239 19.29 -4.47 6.55
CA GLN A 239 19.17 -3.48 7.61
C GLN A 239 19.99 -2.24 7.27
N VAL A 240 19.37 -1.06 7.37
CA VAL A 240 20.06 0.24 7.23
C VAL A 240 19.74 1.04 8.49
N THR A 241 20.73 1.29 9.31
CA THR A 241 20.63 2.22 10.43
C THR A 241 21.23 3.56 10.01
N GLY A 242 20.43 4.42 9.37
CA GLY A 242 20.92 5.72 8.91
C GLY A 242 19.79 6.63 8.43
N PRO A 243 20.05 7.96 8.33
CA PRO A 243 19.06 8.90 7.82
C PRO A 243 18.69 8.53 6.38
N GLY A 244 17.38 8.53 6.09
CA GLY A 244 16.85 8.37 4.74
C GLY A 244 17.37 9.50 3.86
N ARG A 245 18.16 9.19 2.84
CA ARG A 245 18.44 10.18 1.79
C ARG A 245 17.19 10.28 0.93
N GLU A 246 16.57 11.45 0.85
CA GLU A 246 15.58 11.75 -0.16
C GLU A 246 16.19 11.44 -1.55
N SER A 247 15.70 10.41 -2.20
CA SER A 247 16.10 10.10 -3.57
C SER A 247 15.42 11.11 -4.50
N GLY A 248 16.18 12.13 -4.96
CA GLY A 248 15.85 12.85 -6.17
C GLY A 248 15.12 14.18 -6.03
N ARG A 249 15.75 15.17 -5.40
CA ARG A 249 15.73 16.54 -5.90
C ARG A 249 17.16 16.95 -6.19
N THR A 250 17.55 16.87 -7.45
CA THR A 250 18.66 17.70 -7.94
C THR A 250 18.16 19.15 -7.84
N PRO A 251 18.80 20.05 -7.09
CA PRO A 251 18.45 21.46 -7.16
C PRO A 251 18.81 21.94 -8.58
N GLY A 252 17.81 22.28 -9.36
CA GLY A 252 18.01 23.01 -10.60
C GLY A 252 18.67 24.35 -10.27
N PRO A 253 19.50 24.90 -11.19
CA PRO A 253 20.19 26.17 -10.94
C PRO A 253 19.17 27.26 -10.65
N ALA A 254 19.40 27.98 -9.56
CA ALA A 254 18.58 29.12 -9.11
C ALA A 254 18.52 30.15 -10.24
N SER A 255 17.31 30.41 -10.76
CA SER A 255 17.08 31.54 -11.66
C SER A 255 17.22 32.85 -10.90
N PRO A 256 17.88 33.85 -11.45
CA PRO A 256 18.03 35.16 -10.80
C PRO A 256 16.67 35.87 -10.69
N PRO A 257 16.48 36.74 -9.68
CA PRO A 257 15.23 37.46 -9.47
C PRO A 257 14.94 38.40 -10.64
N ARG A 258 13.71 38.32 -11.17
CA ARG A 258 13.22 39.31 -12.16
C ARG A 258 12.88 40.60 -11.41
N SER A 259 13.62 41.68 -11.72
CA SER A 259 13.28 43.04 -11.34
C SER A 259 12.08 43.51 -12.17
N TYR A 260 10.99 43.90 -11.52
CA TYR A 260 9.92 44.70 -12.13
C TYR A 260 10.20 46.16 -11.83
N THR A 261 10.45 46.93 -12.84
CA THR A 261 10.26 48.37 -12.90
C THR A 261 8.95 48.62 -13.64
#